data_10308c0614075a5411fa2d33378c3d87
#
_entry.id   10308c0614075a5411fa2d33378c3d87
#
_cell.length_a   1.000
_cell.length_b   1.000
_cell.length_c   1.000
_cell.angle_alpha   90.00
_cell.angle_beta   90.00
_cell.angle_gamma   90.00
#
_symmetry.space_group_name_H-M   'P 1'
#
loop_
_entity.id
_entity.type
_entity.pdbx_description
1 polymer ?
#
loop_
_entity_poly.entity_id
_entity_poly.type
_entity_poly.pdbx_seq_one_letter_code
_entity_poly.pdbx_strand_id
1 'polypeptide(L)'
;MKMNKQDLMDMHAIQALTDADMQKVNQTILAQINSDVPMVNQLGFYIVQGGGKRIRPLIAVLAARALGYESDKVATCATFVEFIHTASLLHDDVVDESDMRRGRATANSAFGNAASVLVGDFIYTRAFQLVAQLQSLDILRIMADATNVLAEGEVQQLMNVTDPDTTEESYMRVIYSKTARLFEVAAQSVAIVSGAEKSIETAFQEYGRYLGTAFQLVDDVLDYSANAAALGKNVGDDLAEGKPTLPLLHAMRHGNPQQAALIREAIEQGGKRDAIDEVLAIMAEHKSLDYAMDRAKQEAKKAVDAIALLPESEYKKALISLAYLSVDRTY
;
A
#
# COMPACT_ATOMS: atom_id res chain seq x y z
N MET A 1 4.96 -1.65 27.68
CA MET A 1 6.40 -2.00 27.76
C MET A 1 7.07 -1.42 26.52
N LYS A 2 8.09 -0.54 26.63
CA LYS A 2 8.81 -0.04 25.46
C LYS A 2 9.71 -1.17 24.98
N MET A 3 9.35 -1.81 23.87
CA MET A 3 10.27 -2.75 23.21
C MET A 3 11.53 -1.99 22.77
N ASN A 4 12.69 -2.53 23.10
CA ASN A 4 13.97 -1.98 22.68
C ASN A 4 14.15 -2.29 21.18
N LYS A 5 14.77 -1.40 20.39
CA LYS A 5 15.08 -1.67 18.96
C LYS A 5 15.81 -3.00 18.77
N GLN A 6 16.55 -3.47 19.75
CA GLN A 6 17.28 -4.75 19.74
C GLN A 6 16.36 -5.99 19.85
N ASP A 7 15.10 -5.80 20.25
CA ASP A 7 14.13 -6.90 20.41
C ASP A 7 13.25 -7.09 19.18
N LEU A 8 13.33 -6.19 18.16
CA LEU A 8 12.55 -6.26 16.94
C LEU A 8 13.07 -7.37 16.02
N MET A 9 12.15 -8.03 15.33
CA MET A 9 12.47 -8.96 14.25
C MET A 9 12.82 -8.17 12.99
N ASP A 10 13.82 -8.64 12.25
CA ASP A 10 14.06 -8.15 10.89
C ASP A 10 13.08 -8.81 9.88
N MET A 11 13.08 -8.33 8.64
CA MET A 11 12.18 -8.85 7.61
C MET A 11 12.46 -10.32 7.29
N HIS A 12 13.71 -10.77 7.37
CA HIS A 12 14.07 -12.17 7.13
C HIS A 12 13.49 -13.10 8.21
N ALA A 13 13.55 -12.69 9.48
CA ALA A 13 12.95 -13.46 10.58
C ALA A 13 11.41 -13.52 10.45
N ILE A 14 10.76 -12.41 10.05
CA ILE A 14 9.32 -12.39 9.80
C ILE A 14 8.95 -13.32 8.64
N GLN A 15 9.70 -13.28 7.55
CA GLN A 15 9.48 -14.17 6.40
C GLN A 15 9.69 -15.64 6.77
N ALA A 16 10.74 -15.97 7.51
CA ALA A 16 10.99 -17.34 7.97
C ALA A 16 9.86 -17.86 8.87
N LEU A 17 9.31 -16.99 9.76
CA LEU A 17 8.19 -17.32 10.64
C LEU A 17 6.90 -17.65 9.88
N THR A 18 6.71 -17.07 8.70
CA THR A 18 5.47 -17.17 7.91
C THR A 18 5.63 -17.97 6.61
N ASP A 19 6.79 -18.54 6.34
CA ASP A 19 7.13 -19.15 5.05
C ASP A 19 6.12 -20.19 4.58
N ALA A 20 5.76 -21.15 5.44
CA ALA A 20 4.80 -22.20 5.11
C ALA A 20 3.40 -21.66 4.74
N ASP A 21 2.95 -20.62 5.44
CA ASP A 21 1.65 -19.98 5.16
C ASP A 21 1.71 -19.16 3.88
N MET A 22 2.80 -18.42 3.67
CA MET A 22 2.99 -17.61 2.46
C MET A 22 3.14 -18.50 1.22
N GLN A 23 3.71 -19.72 1.34
CA GLN A 23 3.71 -20.70 0.26
C GLN A 23 2.28 -21.11 -0.11
N LYS A 24 1.40 -21.39 0.87
CA LYS A 24 -0.03 -21.68 0.62
C LYS A 24 -0.74 -20.52 -0.07
N VAL A 25 -0.49 -19.29 0.38
CA VAL A 25 -1.03 -18.07 -0.26
C VAL A 25 -0.58 -17.99 -1.72
N ASN A 26 0.71 -18.16 -2.00
CA ASN A 26 1.24 -18.12 -3.36
C ASN A 26 0.65 -19.22 -4.26
N GLN A 27 0.47 -20.44 -3.74
CA GLN A 27 -0.20 -21.52 -4.45
C GLN A 27 -1.67 -21.17 -4.76
N THR A 28 -2.37 -20.58 -3.80
CA THR A 28 -3.76 -20.12 -3.99
C THR A 28 -3.84 -19.03 -5.05
N ILE A 29 -2.96 -18.04 -5.02
CA ILE A 29 -2.86 -16.98 -6.04
C ILE A 29 -2.70 -17.60 -7.44
N LEU A 30 -1.74 -18.49 -7.61
CA LEU A 30 -1.47 -19.14 -8.90
C LEU A 30 -2.66 -19.98 -9.38
N ALA A 31 -3.29 -20.74 -8.49
CA ALA A 31 -4.46 -21.55 -8.82
C ALA A 31 -5.66 -20.69 -9.26
N GLN A 32 -5.84 -19.52 -8.66
CA GLN A 32 -6.99 -18.64 -8.90
C GLN A 32 -6.84 -17.73 -10.13
N ILE A 33 -5.64 -17.56 -10.68
CA ILE A 33 -5.42 -16.82 -11.93
C ILE A 33 -5.76 -17.68 -13.16
N ASN A 34 -5.83 -19.00 -13.02
CA ASN A 34 -6.06 -19.91 -14.13
C ASN A 34 -7.41 -19.65 -14.80
N SER A 35 -7.42 -19.66 -16.15
CA SER A 35 -8.56 -19.43 -17.02
C SER A 35 -8.43 -20.22 -18.33
N ASP A 36 -9.56 -20.52 -18.96
CA ASP A 36 -9.59 -21.10 -20.32
C ASP A 36 -9.19 -20.08 -21.40
N VAL A 37 -9.08 -18.80 -21.04
CA VAL A 37 -8.67 -17.72 -21.95
C VAL A 37 -7.15 -17.52 -21.88
N PRO A 38 -6.39 -17.82 -22.93
CA PRO A 38 -4.92 -17.81 -22.89
C PRO A 38 -4.30 -16.47 -22.46
N MET A 39 -4.88 -15.35 -22.89
CA MET A 39 -4.37 -14.02 -22.56
C MET A 39 -4.50 -13.71 -21.06
N VAL A 40 -5.56 -14.18 -20.40
CA VAL A 40 -5.72 -14.06 -18.95
C VAL A 40 -4.57 -14.75 -18.22
N ASN A 41 -4.22 -15.98 -18.66
CA ASN A 41 -3.11 -16.71 -18.08
C ASN A 41 -1.77 -16.00 -18.32
N GLN A 42 -1.49 -15.57 -19.54
CA GLN A 42 -0.23 -14.91 -19.89
C GLN A 42 -0.01 -13.62 -19.09
N LEU A 43 -0.98 -12.72 -19.09
CA LEU A 43 -0.87 -11.45 -18.38
C LEU A 43 -0.98 -11.65 -16.86
N GLY A 44 -1.87 -12.53 -16.39
CA GLY A 44 -2.00 -12.87 -14.98
C GLY A 44 -0.69 -13.43 -14.39
N PHE A 45 -0.02 -14.35 -15.09
CA PHE A 45 1.30 -14.83 -14.69
C PHE A 45 2.37 -13.73 -14.77
N TYR A 46 2.34 -12.91 -15.81
CA TYR A 46 3.27 -11.79 -15.97
C TYR A 46 3.25 -10.86 -14.76
N ILE A 47 2.07 -10.42 -14.32
CA ILE A 47 1.95 -9.50 -13.18
C ILE A 47 2.29 -10.17 -11.85
N VAL A 48 1.90 -11.42 -11.63
CA VAL A 48 2.20 -12.15 -10.39
C VAL A 48 3.69 -12.47 -10.27
N GLN A 49 4.35 -12.82 -11.37
CA GLN A 49 5.81 -13.05 -11.42
C GLN A 49 6.61 -11.75 -11.35
N GLY A 50 5.99 -10.59 -11.59
CA GLY A 50 6.61 -9.27 -11.44
C GLY A 50 7.12 -8.97 -10.03
N GLY A 51 6.88 -9.87 -9.10
CA GLY A 51 7.34 -9.79 -7.71
C GLY A 51 6.52 -8.79 -6.89
N GLY A 52 6.88 -8.67 -5.64
CA GLY A 52 6.27 -7.76 -4.68
C GLY A 52 6.55 -8.26 -3.28
N LYS A 53 6.59 -7.35 -2.33
CA LYS A 53 6.83 -7.68 -0.92
C LYS A 53 5.68 -8.47 -0.29
N ARG A 54 4.53 -8.62 -0.97
CA ARG A 54 3.33 -9.33 -0.48
C ARG A 54 2.93 -8.91 0.93
N ILE A 55 3.05 -7.61 1.24
CA ILE A 55 2.83 -7.08 2.59
C ILE A 55 1.38 -7.31 3.06
N ARG A 56 0.38 -7.11 2.19
CA ARG A 56 -1.03 -7.33 2.55
C ARG A 56 -1.33 -8.80 2.87
N PRO A 57 -0.93 -9.78 2.04
CA PRO A 57 -0.97 -11.20 2.41
C PRO A 57 -0.22 -11.52 3.71
N LEU A 58 0.98 -10.95 3.90
CA LEU A 58 1.78 -11.15 5.11
C LEU A 58 1.04 -10.68 6.37
N ILE A 59 0.38 -9.51 6.31
CA ILE A 59 -0.45 -8.99 7.41
C ILE A 59 -1.59 -9.95 7.74
N ALA A 60 -2.30 -10.46 6.73
CA ALA A 60 -3.38 -11.42 6.93
C ALA A 60 -2.87 -12.70 7.61
N VAL A 61 -1.75 -13.24 7.17
CA VAL A 61 -1.13 -14.43 7.77
C VAL A 61 -0.70 -14.16 9.21
N LEU A 62 0.00 -13.05 9.48
CA LEU A 62 0.43 -12.69 10.83
C LEU A 62 -0.75 -12.46 11.77
N ALA A 63 -1.82 -11.81 11.31
CA ALA A 63 -3.04 -11.60 12.08
C ALA A 63 -3.69 -12.94 12.46
N ALA A 64 -3.81 -13.88 11.51
CA ALA A 64 -4.34 -15.22 11.77
C ALA A 64 -3.53 -15.95 12.84
N ARG A 65 -2.21 -15.97 12.68
CA ARG A 65 -1.32 -16.65 13.61
C ARG A 65 -1.29 -16.00 14.99
N ALA A 66 -1.38 -14.67 15.07
CA ALA A 66 -1.49 -13.96 16.34
C ALA A 66 -2.80 -14.29 17.11
N LEU A 67 -3.86 -14.69 16.39
CA LEU A 67 -5.11 -15.19 16.96
C LEU A 67 -5.09 -16.71 17.21
N GLY A 68 -4.01 -17.42 16.88
CA GLY A 68 -3.98 -18.89 16.92
C GLY A 68 -4.94 -19.55 15.91
N TYR A 69 -5.33 -18.82 14.87
CA TYR A 69 -6.27 -19.31 13.86
C TYR A 69 -5.53 -19.95 12.68
N GLU A 70 -5.83 -21.23 12.46
CA GLU A 70 -5.28 -22.01 11.35
C GLU A 70 -6.42 -22.55 10.48
N SER A 71 -6.50 -22.06 9.23
CA SER A 71 -7.52 -22.47 8.27
C SER A 71 -7.12 -22.08 6.86
N ASP A 72 -7.57 -22.83 5.87
CA ASP A 72 -7.38 -22.46 4.45
C ASP A 72 -8.09 -21.14 4.09
N LYS A 73 -9.06 -20.70 4.90
CA LYS A 73 -9.70 -19.39 4.75
C LYS A 73 -8.70 -18.23 4.87
N VAL A 74 -7.58 -18.42 5.60
CA VAL A 74 -6.53 -17.40 5.72
C VAL A 74 -5.88 -17.13 4.36
N ALA A 75 -5.53 -18.19 3.61
CA ALA A 75 -4.99 -18.06 2.26
C ALA A 75 -6.01 -17.40 1.32
N THR A 76 -7.30 -17.69 1.46
CA THR A 76 -8.36 -17.04 0.70
C THR A 76 -8.45 -15.55 1.01
N CYS A 77 -8.43 -15.16 2.31
CA CYS A 77 -8.41 -13.75 2.74
C CYS A 77 -7.18 -13.01 2.19
N ALA A 78 -6.01 -13.58 2.32
CA ALA A 78 -4.77 -13.01 1.80
C ALA A 78 -4.81 -12.84 0.27
N THR A 79 -5.37 -13.82 -0.44
CA THR A 79 -5.44 -13.82 -1.90
C THR A 79 -6.43 -12.78 -2.43
N PHE A 80 -7.64 -12.66 -1.87
CA PHE A 80 -8.59 -11.70 -2.42
C PHE A 80 -8.11 -10.25 -2.26
N VAL A 81 -7.47 -9.92 -1.14
CA VAL A 81 -6.89 -8.59 -0.94
C VAL A 81 -5.76 -8.31 -1.92
N GLU A 82 -4.88 -9.29 -2.15
CA GLU A 82 -3.80 -9.15 -3.12
C GLU A 82 -4.34 -9.04 -4.55
N PHE A 83 -5.46 -9.70 -4.87
CA PHE A 83 -6.10 -9.59 -6.17
C PHE A 83 -6.68 -8.21 -6.43
N ILE A 84 -7.37 -7.62 -5.44
CA ILE A 84 -7.83 -6.22 -5.57
C ILE A 84 -6.65 -5.28 -5.77
N HIS A 85 -5.58 -5.44 -4.99
CA HIS A 85 -4.38 -4.63 -5.19
C HIS A 85 -3.75 -4.84 -6.57
N THR A 86 -3.68 -6.08 -7.05
CA THR A 86 -3.11 -6.40 -8.37
C THR A 86 -3.96 -5.81 -9.49
N ALA A 87 -5.28 -5.89 -9.37
CA ALA A 87 -6.21 -5.29 -10.33
C ALA A 87 -6.06 -3.75 -10.36
N SER A 88 -5.97 -3.10 -9.18
CA SER A 88 -5.74 -1.65 -9.15
C SER A 88 -4.43 -1.26 -9.83
N LEU A 89 -3.34 -2.02 -9.62
CA LEU A 89 -2.07 -1.75 -10.29
C LEU A 89 -2.18 -1.84 -11.83
N LEU A 90 -2.95 -2.82 -12.34
CA LEU A 90 -3.16 -2.97 -13.79
C LEU A 90 -3.95 -1.81 -14.39
N HIS A 91 -4.90 -1.26 -13.64
CA HIS A 91 -5.69 -0.09 -14.04
C HIS A 91 -4.88 1.20 -13.89
N ASP A 92 -4.17 1.37 -12.77
CA ASP A 92 -3.35 2.55 -12.50
C ASP A 92 -2.26 2.73 -13.55
N ASP A 93 -1.57 1.66 -13.95
CA ASP A 93 -0.53 1.73 -14.99
C ASP A 93 -1.08 2.27 -16.32
N VAL A 94 -2.36 2.02 -16.63
CA VAL A 94 -3.03 2.58 -17.81
C VAL A 94 -3.41 4.04 -17.60
N VAL A 95 -3.96 4.39 -16.41
CA VAL A 95 -4.41 5.75 -16.09
C VAL A 95 -3.21 6.70 -15.99
N ASP A 96 -2.13 6.25 -15.35
CA ASP A 96 -0.89 7.02 -15.16
C ASP A 96 0.04 6.98 -16.41
N GLU A 97 -0.36 6.26 -17.48
CA GLU A 97 0.46 6.04 -18.69
C GLU A 97 1.88 5.53 -18.37
N SER A 98 1.99 4.68 -17.38
CA SER A 98 3.28 4.19 -16.87
C SER A 98 3.86 3.13 -17.79
N ASP A 99 5.13 3.27 -18.17
CA ASP A 99 5.85 2.31 -19.03
C ASP A 99 6.62 1.25 -18.23
N MET A 100 7.03 1.58 -17.01
CA MET A 100 7.92 0.75 -16.20
C MET A 100 7.41 0.63 -14.76
N ARG A 101 7.50 -0.58 -14.21
CA ARG A 101 7.20 -0.87 -12.80
C ARG A 101 8.23 -1.87 -12.25
N ARG A 102 8.92 -1.52 -11.17
CA ARG A 102 9.95 -2.37 -10.54
C ARG A 102 11.02 -2.87 -11.51
N GLY A 103 11.48 -2.00 -12.40
CA GLY A 103 12.51 -2.33 -13.39
C GLY A 103 12.05 -3.24 -14.55
N ARG A 104 10.74 -3.47 -14.70
CA ARG A 104 10.14 -4.23 -15.81
C ARG A 104 9.09 -3.38 -16.53
N ALA A 105 8.85 -3.69 -17.80
CA ALA A 105 7.73 -3.07 -18.52
C ALA A 105 6.42 -3.31 -17.77
N THR A 106 5.52 -2.33 -17.78
CA THR A 106 4.16 -2.48 -17.24
C THR A 106 3.34 -3.43 -18.12
N ALA A 107 2.22 -3.94 -17.60
CA ALA A 107 1.35 -4.83 -18.36
C ALA A 107 0.76 -4.12 -19.60
N ASN A 108 0.38 -2.85 -19.48
CA ASN A 108 -0.12 -2.04 -20.60
C ASN A 108 0.94 -1.83 -21.68
N SER A 109 2.21 -1.59 -21.32
CA SER A 109 3.32 -1.50 -22.28
C SER A 109 3.61 -2.84 -22.98
N ALA A 110 3.50 -3.96 -22.27
CA ALA A 110 3.82 -5.28 -22.82
C ALA A 110 2.67 -5.91 -23.63
N PHE A 111 1.40 -5.68 -23.22
CA PHE A 111 0.22 -6.34 -23.78
C PHE A 111 -0.84 -5.37 -24.33
N GLY A 112 -0.65 -4.07 -24.13
CA GLY A 112 -1.59 -3.01 -24.52
C GLY A 112 -2.63 -2.70 -23.46
N ASN A 113 -3.15 -1.45 -23.48
CA ASN A 113 -4.10 -0.93 -22.51
C ASN A 113 -5.36 -1.78 -22.36
N ALA A 114 -5.95 -2.21 -23.48
CA ALA A 114 -7.17 -3.03 -23.46
C ALA A 114 -6.98 -4.35 -22.71
N ALA A 115 -5.85 -5.03 -22.93
CA ALA A 115 -5.54 -6.28 -22.23
C ALA A 115 -5.32 -6.04 -20.73
N SER A 116 -4.59 -4.96 -20.36
CA SER A 116 -4.35 -4.60 -18.95
C SER A 116 -5.67 -4.34 -18.22
N VAL A 117 -6.57 -3.54 -18.79
CA VAL A 117 -7.87 -3.22 -18.18
C VAL A 117 -8.73 -4.49 -18.04
N LEU A 118 -8.90 -5.28 -19.10
CA LEU A 118 -9.79 -6.45 -19.09
C LEU A 118 -9.27 -7.57 -18.17
N VAL A 119 -7.95 -7.78 -18.09
CA VAL A 119 -7.39 -8.76 -17.15
C VAL A 119 -7.42 -8.21 -15.72
N GLY A 120 -7.28 -6.90 -15.54
CA GLY A 120 -7.57 -6.24 -14.25
C GLY A 120 -8.99 -6.54 -13.78
N ASP A 121 -10.00 -6.38 -14.64
CA ASP A 121 -11.40 -6.72 -14.34
C ASP A 121 -11.57 -8.21 -14.00
N PHE A 122 -10.90 -9.10 -14.72
CA PHE A 122 -10.92 -10.52 -14.40
C PHE A 122 -10.38 -10.80 -13.00
N ILE A 123 -9.23 -10.26 -12.65
CA ILE A 123 -8.61 -10.43 -11.32
C ILE A 123 -9.49 -9.83 -10.23
N TYR A 124 -10.08 -8.65 -10.50
CA TYR A 124 -11.02 -7.98 -9.60
C TYR A 124 -12.26 -8.84 -9.33
N THR A 125 -12.90 -9.36 -10.38
CA THR A 125 -14.08 -10.22 -10.22
C THR A 125 -13.74 -11.55 -9.57
N ARG A 126 -12.55 -12.10 -9.80
CA ARG A 126 -12.06 -13.30 -9.13
C ARG A 126 -11.90 -13.08 -7.62
N ALA A 127 -11.50 -11.89 -7.18
CA ALA A 127 -11.46 -11.54 -5.76
C ALA A 127 -12.85 -11.64 -5.11
N PHE A 128 -13.91 -11.18 -5.78
CA PHE A 128 -15.28 -11.32 -5.27
C PHE A 128 -15.77 -12.78 -5.23
N GLN A 129 -15.34 -13.59 -6.18
CA GLN A 129 -15.62 -15.04 -6.13
C GLN A 129 -14.97 -15.70 -4.90
N LEU A 130 -13.74 -15.30 -4.55
CA LEU A 130 -13.05 -15.77 -3.33
C LEU A 130 -13.77 -15.31 -2.05
N VAL A 131 -14.20 -14.06 -1.99
CA VAL A 131 -15.02 -13.55 -0.87
C VAL A 131 -16.31 -14.33 -0.70
N ALA A 132 -17.00 -14.65 -1.80
CA ALA A 132 -18.23 -15.44 -1.78
C ALA A 132 -17.99 -16.86 -1.21
N GLN A 133 -16.85 -17.49 -1.48
CA GLN A 133 -16.48 -18.80 -0.93
C GLN A 133 -16.34 -18.80 0.60
N LEU A 134 -16.04 -17.66 1.21
CA LEU A 134 -15.92 -17.51 2.66
C LEU A 134 -17.30 -17.57 3.37
N GLN A 135 -18.40 -17.39 2.63
CA GLN A 135 -19.78 -17.41 3.12
C GLN A 135 -20.00 -16.46 4.33
N SER A 136 -19.31 -15.32 4.32
CA SER A 136 -19.39 -14.28 5.35
C SER A 136 -19.91 -12.98 4.76
N LEU A 137 -21.11 -12.59 5.18
CA LEU A 137 -21.72 -11.32 4.77
C LEU A 137 -20.92 -10.13 5.29
N ASP A 138 -20.28 -10.25 6.45
CA ASP A 138 -19.46 -9.19 7.02
C ASP A 138 -18.19 -8.96 6.20
N ILE A 139 -17.54 -10.04 5.71
CA ILE A 139 -16.39 -9.90 4.81
C ILE A 139 -16.84 -9.31 3.47
N LEU A 140 -17.96 -9.76 2.92
CA LEU A 140 -18.50 -9.19 1.69
C LEU A 140 -18.76 -7.68 1.83
N ARG A 141 -19.31 -7.26 2.98
CA ARG A 141 -19.59 -5.84 3.26
C ARG A 141 -18.32 -5.02 3.34
N ILE A 142 -17.33 -5.44 4.15
CA ILE A 142 -16.07 -4.68 4.28
C ILE A 142 -15.28 -4.62 2.95
N MET A 143 -15.39 -5.67 2.12
CA MET A 143 -14.77 -5.73 0.81
C MET A 143 -15.48 -4.79 -0.18
N ALA A 144 -16.82 -4.80 -0.23
CA ALA A 144 -17.59 -3.90 -1.07
C ALA A 144 -17.34 -2.43 -0.71
N ASP A 145 -17.36 -2.11 0.60
CA ASP A 145 -17.05 -0.76 1.09
C ASP A 145 -15.60 -0.36 0.74
N ALA A 146 -14.64 -1.28 0.88
CA ALA A 146 -13.24 -0.99 0.60
C ALA A 146 -12.98 -0.74 -0.90
N THR A 147 -13.61 -1.51 -1.77
CA THR A 147 -13.46 -1.33 -3.22
C THR A 147 -14.12 -0.04 -3.70
N ASN A 148 -15.25 0.36 -3.10
CA ASN A 148 -15.85 1.65 -3.37
C ASN A 148 -14.95 2.81 -2.91
N VAL A 149 -14.44 2.74 -1.68
CA VAL A 149 -13.50 3.74 -1.13
C VAL A 149 -12.23 3.84 -1.98
N LEU A 150 -11.70 2.71 -2.46
CA LEU A 150 -10.56 2.67 -3.36
C LEU A 150 -10.86 3.42 -4.66
N ALA A 151 -11.99 3.11 -5.30
CA ALA A 151 -12.40 3.75 -6.55
C ALA A 151 -12.61 5.27 -6.38
N GLU A 152 -13.27 5.70 -5.30
CA GLU A 152 -13.42 7.11 -4.96
C GLU A 152 -12.05 7.78 -4.73
N GLY A 153 -11.11 7.08 -4.08
CA GLY A 153 -9.76 7.56 -3.84
C GLY A 153 -8.96 7.78 -5.12
N GLU A 154 -9.08 6.87 -6.10
CA GLU A 154 -8.44 7.04 -7.42
C GLU A 154 -9.00 8.26 -8.17
N VAL A 155 -10.33 8.44 -8.17
CA VAL A 155 -10.95 9.63 -8.77
C VAL A 155 -10.54 10.91 -8.04
N GLN A 156 -10.47 10.89 -6.70
CA GLN A 156 -10.01 12.04 -5.92
C GLN A 156 -8.55 12.36 -6.20
N GLN A 157 -7.68 11.35 -6.33
CA GLN A 157 -6.28 11.56 -6.71
C GLN A 157 -6.18 12.21 -8.10
N LEU A 158 -6.95 11.72 -9.07
CA LEU A 158 -7.00 12.30 -10.41
C LEU A 158 -7.41 13.78 -10.38
N MET A 159 -8.37 14.15 -9.52
CA MET A 159 -8.81 15.55 -9.33
C MET A 159 -7.73 16.41 -8.64
N ASN A 160 -6.90 15.80 -7.79
CA ASN A 160 -5.83 16.51 -7.09
C ASN A 160 -4.54 16.64 -7.93
N VAL A 161 -4.42 15.90 -9.03
CA VAL A 161 -3.27 16.04 -9.94
C VAL A 161 -3.23 17.46 -10.47
N THR A 162 -2.06 18.10 -10.42
CA THR A 162 -1.80 19.50 -10.78
C THR A 162 -2.59 20.54 -9.96
N ASP A 163 -3.21 20.17 -8.83
CA ASP A 163 -3.89 21.08 -7.92
C ASP A 163 -2.98 21.48 -6.73
N PRO A 164 -2.34 22.67 -6.76
CA PRO A 164 -1.47 23.11 -5.67
C PRO A 164 -2.27 23.56 -4.41
N ASP A 165 -3.59 23.70 -4.51
CA ASP A 165 -4.45 24.06 -3.38
C ASP A 165 -4.92 22.83 -2.60
N THR A 166 -4.46 21.63 -2.98
CA THR A 166 -4.68 20.38 -2.24
C THR A 166 -4.25 20.56 -0.77
N THR A 167 -5.19 20.24 0.14
CA THR A 167 -4.91 20.31 1.58
C THR A 167 -4.26 19.03 2.09
N GLU A 168 -3.54 19.10 3.24
CA GLU A 168 -3.03 17.91 3.91
C GLU A 168 -4.16 16.91 4.25
N GLU A 169 -5.34 17.41 4.63
CA GLU A 169 -6.51 16.57 4.89
C GLU A 169 -6.97 15.82 3.62
N SER A 170 -7.02 16.51 2.47
CA SER A 170 -7.36 15.87 1.19
C SER A 170 -6.32 14.82 0.80
N TYR A 171 -5.03 15.14 0.93
CA TYR A 171 -3.94 14.20 0.74
C TYR A 171 -4.08 12.97 1.65
N MET A 172 -4.31 13.15 2.96
CA MET A 172 -4.47 12.04 3.91
C MET A 172 -5.68 11.15 3.57
N ARG A 173 -6.77 11.72 3.03
CA ARG A 173 -7.91 10.93 2.54
C ARG A 173 -7.52 10.08 1.33
N VAL A 174 -6.78 10.63 0.39
CA VAL A 174 -6.33 9.89 -0.80
C VAL A 174 -5.46 8.70 -0.39
N ILE A 175 -4.44 8.90 0.45
CA ILE A 175 -3.56 7.79 0.86
C ILE A 175 -4.29 6.75 1.71
N TYR A 176 -5.27 7.16 2.52
CA TYR A 176 -6.15 6.22 3.20
C TYR A 176 -6.93 5.37 2.19
N SER A 177 -7.62 6.01 1.26
CA SER A 177 -8.51 5.33 0.31
C SER A 177 -7.73 4.41 -0.61
N LYS A 178 -6.64 4.89 -1.19
CA LYS A 178 -5.83 4.16 -2.17
C LYS A 178 -4.98 3.05 -1.55
N THR A 179 -4.42 3.28 -0.37
CA THR A 179 -3.42 2.37 0.21
C THR A 179 -3.86 1.76 1.53
N ALA A 180 -4.21 2.56 2.54
CA ALA A 180 -4.43 2.08 3.89
C ALA A 180 -5.69 1.21 4.00
N ARG A 181 -6.74 1.48 3.23
CA ARG A 181 -7.99 0.72 3.27
C ARG A 181 -7.80 -0.77 2.96
N LEU A 182 -6.94 -1.14 2.02
CA LEU A 182 -6.66 -2.56 1.74
C LEU A 182 -5.78 -3.22 2.80
N PHE A 183 -4.91 -2.48 3.48
CA PHE A 183 -4.21 -2.98 4.67
C PHE A 183 -5.18 -3.26 5.81
N GLU A 184 -6.15 -2.37 6.00
CA GLU A 184 -7.23 -2.52 6.97
C GLU A 184 -8.03 -3.81 6.71
N VAL A 185 -8.50 -4.02 5.47
CA VAL A 185 -9.24 -5.23 5.08
C VAL A 185 -8.40 -6.50 5.24
N ALA A 186 -7.09 -6.44 4.94
CA ALA A 186 -6.21 -7.60 5.07
C ALA A 186 -6.18 -8.15 6.52
N ALA A 187 -6.07 -7.28 7.51
CA ALA A 187 -6.06 -7.68 8.91
C ALA A 187 -7.48 -7.98 9.45
N GLN A 188 -8.45 -7.11 9.14
CA GLN A 188 -9.81 -7.21 9.63
C GLN A 188 -10.54 -8.47 9.14
N SER A 189 -10.37 -8.84 7.84
CA SER A 189 -11.05 -10.02 7.28
C SER A 189 -10.68 -11.30 8.02
N VAL A 190 -9.44 -11.42 8.46
CA VAL A 190 -8.97 -12.58 9.21
C VAL A 190 -9.56 -12.60 10.62
N ALA A 191 -9.67 -11.47 11.31
CA ALA A 191 -10.34 -11.40 12.59
C ALA A 191 -11.82 -11.84 12.47
N ILE A 192 -12.49 -11.45 11.38
CA ILE A 192 -13.89 -11.87 11.13
C ILE A 192 -13.98 -13.38 10.90
N VAL A 193 -13.18 -13.98 10.00
CA VAL A 193 -13.27 -15.43 9.72
C VAL A 193 -12.82 -16.29 10.87
N SER A 194 -12.00 -15.77 11.77
CA SER A 194 -11.60 -16.48 13.00
C SER A 194 -12.68 -16.48 14.07
N GLY A 195 -13.74 -15.67 13.91
CA GLY A 195 -14.78 -15.48 14.93
C GLY A 195 -14.30 -14.67 16.14
N ALA A 196 -13.29 -13.82 15.96
CA ALA A 196 -12.76 -12.99 17.03
C ALA A 196 -13.81 -12.00 17.57
N GLU A 197 -13.66 -11.61 18.84
CA GLU A 197 -14.49 -10.57 19.44
C GLU A 197 -14.37 -9.24 18.70
N LYS A 198 -15.40 -8.39 18.75
CA LYS A 198 -15.43 -7.10 18.05
C LYS A 198 -14.29 -6.16 18.44
N SER A 199 -13.84 -6.22 19.69
CA SER A 199 -12.68 -5.49 20.17
C SER A 199 -11.38 -5.86 19.44
N ILE A 200 -11.20 -7.16 19.17
CA ILE A 200 -10.06 -7.71 18.43
C ILE A 200 -10.18 -7.37 16.95
N GLU A 201 -11.36 -7.51 16.36
CA GLU A 201 -11.61 -7.09 14.98
C GLU A 201 -11.26 -5.61 14.77
N THR A 202 -11.72 -4.74 15.69
CA THR A 202 -11.41 -3.30 15.66
C THR A 202 -9.90 -3.04 15.79
N ALA A 203 -9.22 -3.76 16.68
CA ALA A 203 -7.77 -3.65 16.84
C ALA A 203 -7.02 -3.97 15.55
N PHE A 204 -7.40 -5.03 14.84
CA PHE A 204 -6.78 -5.36 13.54
C PHE A 204 -7.18 -4.38 12.43
N GLN A 205 -8.40 -3.89 12.44
CA GLN A 205 -8.85 -2.83 11.54
C GLN A 205 -7.97 -1.59 11.70
N GLU A 206 -7.81 -1.09 12.93
CA GLU A 206 -6.97 0.08 13.23
C GLU A 206 -5.50 -0.17 12.93
N TYR A 207 -4.97 -1.34 13.27
CA TYR A 207 -3.61 -1.73 12.93
C TYR A 207 -3.34 -1.62 11.43
N GLY A 208 -4.20 -2.22 10.61
CA GLY A 208 -4.08 -2.17 9.15
C GLY A 208 -4.15 -0.74 8.62
N ARG A 209 -5.12 0.05 9.11
CA ARG A 209 -5.28 1.46 8.74
C ARG A 209 -4.02 2.28 9.00
N TYR A 210 -3.51 2.22 10.22
CA TYR A 210 -2.34 3.03 10.61
C TYR A 210 -1.05 2.55 9.94
N LEU A 211 -0.86 1.23 9.82
CA LEU A 211 0.27 0.67 9.11
C LEU A 211 0.28 1.06 7.63
N GLY A 212 -0.87 0.97 6.95
CA GLY A 212 -1.00 1.35 5.54
C GLY A 212 -0.76 2.83 5.31
N THR A 213 -1.23 3.70 6.23
CA THR A 213 -0.97 5.14 6.20
C THR A 213 0.53 5.43 6.38
N ALA A 214 1.18 4.80 7.37
CA ALA A 214 2.62 4.94 7.59
C ALA A 214 3.42 4.48 6.36
N PHE A 215 2.99 3.37 5.76
CA PHE A 215 3.62 2.80 4.57
C PHE A 215 3.63 3.79 3.39
N GLN A 216 2.49 4.44 3.11
CA GLN A 216 2.38 5.39 2.00
C GLN A 216 3.18 6.67 2.28
N LEU A 217 3.10 7.22 3.50
CA LEU A 217 3.90 8.38 3.89
C LEU A 217 5.39 8.17 3.65
N VAL A 218 5.90 6.97 3.96
CA VAL A 218 7.30 6.63 3.70
C VAL A 218 7.59 6.49 2.20
N ASP A 219 6.69 5.89 1.43
CA ASP A 219 6.87 5.78 -0.02
C ASP A 219 6.99 7.17 -0.67
N ASP A 220 6.17 8.14 -0.23
CA ASP A 220 6.21 9.53 -0.71
C ASP A 220 7.50 10.26 -0.28
N VAL A 221 8.04 9.98 0.92
CA VAL A 221 9.35 10.50 1.35
C VAL A 221 10.48 9.90 0.51
N LEU A 222 10.42 8.60 0.22
CA LEU A 222 11.45 7.91 -0.55
C LEU A 222 11.52 8.40 -2.00
N ASP A 223 10.41 8.88 -2.56
CA ASP A 223 10.37 9.45 -3.90
C ASP A 223 11.29 10.68 -4.05
N TYR A 224 11.47 11.46 -2.98
CA TYR A 224 12.35 12.64 -2.93
C TYR A 224 13.71 12.36 -2.29
N SER A 225 14.01 11.11 -1.94
CA SER A 225 15.27 10.77 -1.30
C SER A 225 16.36 10.37 -2.31
N ALA A 226 17.62 10.52 -1.93
CA ALA A 226 18.75 10.04 -2.72
C ALA A 226 18.71 8.51 -2.98
N ASN A 227 17.91 7.78 -2.20
CA ASN A 227 17.72 6.33 -2.34
C ASN A 227 16.70 5.96 -3.43
N ALA A 228 15.98 6.91 -4.02
CA ALA A 228 15.01 6.63 -5.10
C ALA A 228 15.68 5.89 -6.27
N ALA A 229 16.88 6.30 -6.66
CA ALA A 229 17.66 5.65 -7.72
C ALA A 229 18.02 4.19 -7.37
N ALA A 230 18.31 3.89 -6.12
CA ALA A 230 18.58 2.52 -5.65
C ALA A 230 17.31 1.63 -5.70
N LEU A 231 16.12 2.26 -5.65
CA LEU A 231 14.82 1.60 -5.78
C LEU A 231 14.36 1.45 -7.24
N GLY A 232 15.17 1.90 -8.22
CA GLY A 232 14.84 1.85 -9.64
C GLY A 232 13.81 2.91 -10.08
N LYS A 233 13.66 3.99 -9.30
CA LYS A 233 12.83 5.17 -9.60
C LYS A 233 13.71 6.38 -9.88
N ASN A 234 13.17 7.32 -10.63
CA ASN A 234 13.81 8.64 -10.70
C ASN A 234 13.38 9.44 -9.46
N VAL A 235 14.24 10.33 -8.99
CA VAL A 235 13.90 11.24 -7.89
C VAL A 235 12.81 12.20 -8.37
N GLY A 236 11.72 12.33 -7.59
CA GLY A 236 10.62 13.25 -7.86
C GLY A 236 9.67 12.78 -8.97
N ASP A 237 9.46 11.48 -9.12
CA ASP A 237 8.44 10.94 -10.03
C ASP A 237 7.04 11.48 -9.67
N ASP A 238 6.70 11.61 -8.38
CA ASP A 238 5.43 12.18 -7.93
C ASP A 238 5.25 13.64 -8.39
N LEU A 239 6.31 14.45 -8.32
CA LEU A 239 6.28 15.83 -8.83
C LEU A 239 6.14 15.84 -10.35
N ALA A 240 6.86 14.99 -11.06
CA ALA A 240 6.76 14.86 -12.51
C ALA A 240 5.35 14.47 -12.96
N GLU A 241 4.62 13.70 -12.15
CA GLU A 241 3.22 13.34 -12.38
C GLU A 241 2.24 14.40 -11.88
N GLY A 242 2.72 15.50 -11.29
CA GLY A 242 1.89 16.58 -10.74
C GLY A 242 1.13 16.17 -9.47
N LYS A 243 1.60 15.14 -8.75
CA LYS A 243 0.97 14.64 -7.52
C LYS A 243 1.41 15.48 -6.31
N PRO A 244 0.51 16.23 -5.64
CA PRO A 244 0.84 17.07 -4.49
C PRO A 244 0.95 16.21 -3.22
N THR A 245 2.11 15.58 -3.02
CA THR A 245 2.39 14.75 -1.85
C THR A 245 2.77 15.58 -0.62
N LEU A 246 2.73 14.98 0.57
CA LEU A 246 2.93 15.70 1.83
C LEU A 246 4.24 16.49 1.91
N PRO A 247 5.40 15.97 1.46
CA PRO A 247 6.63 16.75 1.44
C PRO A 247 6.52 18.04 0.63
N LEU A 248 5.89 17.99 -0.55
CA LEU A 248 5.65 19.17 -1.39
C LEU A 248 4.72 20.17 -0.73
N LEU A 249 3.59 19.70 -0.20
CA LEU A 249 2.61 20.53 0.49
C LEU A 249 3.21 21.22 1.71
N HIS A 250 4.04 20.50 2.48
CA HIS A 250 4.73 21.08 3.64
C HIS A 250 5.73 22.15 3.22
N ALA A 251 6.58 21.88 2.22
CA ALA A 251 7.56 22.82 1.70
C ALA A 251 6.89 24.10 1.18
N MET A 252 5.80 23.97 0.41
CA MET A 252 5.04 25.10 -0.13
C MET A 252 4.43 25.98 0.97
N ARG A 253 3.90 25.38 2.04
CA ARG A 253 3.25 26.12 3.15
C ARG A 253 4.22 26.83 4.06
N HIS A 254 5.45 26.32 4.20
CA HIS A 254 6.46 26.87 5.11
C HIS A 254 7.50 27.72 4.38
N GLY A 255 7.55 27.64 3.06
CA GLY A 255 8.42 28.45 2.22
C GLY A 255 8.04 29.94 2.22
N ASN A 256 9.01 30.78 1.88
CA ASN A 256 8.74 32.19 1.59
C ASN A 256 7.88 32.33 0.33
N PRO A 257 7.33 33.52 0.01
CA PRO A 257 6.43 33.70 -1.13
C PRO A 257 7.04 33.26 -2.48
N GLN A 258 8.35 33.40 -2.67
CA GLN A 258 9.02 32.98 -3.91
C GLN A 258 9.15 31.46 -3.99
N GLN A 259 9.53 30.82 -2.88
CA GLN A 259 9.60 29.35 -2.76
C GLN A 259 8.22 28.72 -2.95
N ALA A 260 7.18 29.28 -2.30
CA ALA A 260 5.82 28.79 -2.44
C ALA A 260 5.32 28.91 -3.90
N ALA A 261 5.62 30.03 -4.58
CA ALA A 261 5.26 30.23 -5.98
C ALA A 261 5.96 29.21 -6.91
N LEU A 262 7.24 28.93 -6.66
CA LEU A 262 8.02 27.96 -7.44
C LEU A 262 7.41 26.54 -7.31
N ILE A 263 7.11 26.09 -6.08
CA ILE A 263 6.52 24.76 -5.85
C ILE A 263 5.12 24.71 -6.46
N ARG A 264 4.31 25.77 -6.30
CA ARG A 264 2.97 25.87 -6.92
C ARG A 264 3.07 25.68 -8.42
N GLU A 265 3.95 26.44 -9.08
CA GLU A 265 4.15 26.36 -10.54
C GLU A 265 4.63 24.94 -10.95
N ALA A 266 5.51 24.32 -10.17
CA ALA A 266 5.99 22.97 -10.45
C ALA A 266 4.87 21.93 -10.37
N ILE A 267 3.93 22.06 -9.42
CA ILE A 267 2.75 21.19 -9.30
C ILE A 267 1.79 21.45 -10.48
N GLU A 268 1.44 22.72 -10.75
CA GLU A 268 0.48 23.09 -11.80
C GLU A 268 0.91 22.66 -13.20
N GLN A 269 2.20 22.70 -13.46
CA GLN A 269 2.71 22.36 -14.78
C GLN A 269 2.85 20.88 -15.04
N GLY A 270 2.96 20.02 -13.99
CA GLY A 270 3.19 18.59 -14.12
C GLY A 270 4.24 18.20 -15.17
N GLY A 271 4.83 17.04 -15.12
CA GLY A 271 5.74 16.55 -16.16
C GLY A 271 7.10 17.27 -16.30
N LYS A 272 7.31 18.38 -15.58
CA LYS A 272 8.57 19.14 -15.63
C LYS A 272 9.49 18.75 -14.47
N ARG A 273 10.57 18.07 -14.80
CA ARG A 273 11.65 17.72 -13.86
C ARG A 273 12.67 18.85 -13.66
N ASP A 274 12.57 19.95 -14.43
CA ASP A 274 13.57 21.01 -14.45
C ASP A 274 13.68 21.74 -13.10
N ALA A 275 12.60 21.77 -12.30
CA ALA A 275 12.57 22.40 -10.99
C ALA A 275 12.93 21.46 -9.82
N ILE A 276 13.23 20.18 -10.07
CA ILE A 276 13.38 19.18 -8.99
C ILE A 276 14.50 19.57 -8.01
N ASP A 277 15.64 20.04 -8.49
CA ASP A 277 16.78 20.38 -7.63
C ASP A 277 16.45 21.58 -6.72
N GLU A 278 15.71 22.58 -7.23
CA GLU A 278 15.28 23.73 -6.46
C GLU A 278 14.21 23.33 -5.43
N VAL A 279 13.27 22.46 -5.82
CA VAL A 279 12.25 21.92 -4.91
C VAL A 279 12.89 21.11 -3.79
N LEU A 280 13.86 20.25 -4.09
CA LEU A 280 14.60 19.50 -3.07
C LEU A 280 15.37 20.41 -2.11
N ALA A 281 15.99 21.50 -2.61
CA ALA A 281 16.65 22.47 -1.76
C ALA A 281 15.67 23.16 -0.79
N ILE A 282 14.47 23.53 -1.27
CA ILE A 282 13.41 24.11 -0.43
C ILE A 282 12.91 23.08 0.60
N MET A 283 12.70 21.83 0.19
CA MET A 283 12.32 20.74 1.12
C MET A 283 13.36 20.55 2.23
N ALA A 284 14.64 20.61 1.87
CA ALA A 284 15.74 20.48 2.84
C ALA A 284 15.78 21.65 3.81
N GLU A 285 15.63 22.90 3.34
CA GLU A 285 15.59 24.11 4.17
C GLU A 285 14.48 24.04 5.21
N HIS A 286 13.28 23.59 4.80
CA HIS A 286 12.10 23.52 5.67
C HIS A 286 11.91 22.15 6.35
N LYS A 287 12.86 21.21 6.20
CA LYS A 287 12.80 19.85 6.78
C LYS A 287 11.51 19.10 6.44
N SER A 288 11.05 19.22 5.20
CA SER A 288 9.77 18.71 4.78
C SER A 288 9.74 17.17 4.74
N LEU A 289 10.86 16.53 4.40
CA LEU A 289 11.00 15.08 4.48
C LEU A 289 10.97 14.58 5.94
N ASP A 290 11.64 15.30 6.85
CA ASP A 290 11.61 14.97 8.28
C ASP A 290 10.20 15.08 8.84
N TYR A 291 9.44 16.12 8.46
CA TYR A 291 8.04 16.27 8.87
C TYR A 291 7.19 15.09 8.42
N ALA A 292 7.25 14.71 7.14
CA ALA A 292 6.49 13.59 6.60
C ALA A 292 6.92 12.25 7.25
N MET A 293 8.21 12.06 7.49
CA MET A 293 8.74 10.89 8.19
C MET A 293 8.27 10.82 9.65
N ASP A 294 8.20 11.94 10.35
CA ASP A 294 7.68 11.97 11.72
C ASP A 294 6.18 11.68 11.78
N ARG A 295 5.41 12.12 10.77
CA ARG A 295 4.01 11.69 10.60
C ARG A 295 3.91 10.18 10.40
N ALA A 296 4.75 9.59 9.54
CA ALA A 296 4.80 8.15 9.32
C ALA A 296 5.11 7.37 10.62
N LYS A 297 6.09 7.82 11.41
CA LYS A 297 6.43 7.22 12.71
C LYS A 297 5.29 7.28 13.72
N GLN A 298 4.52 8.39 13.72
CA GLN A 298 3.34 8.51 14.57
C GLN A 298 2.26 7.49 14.18
N GLU A 299 2.01 7.32 12.88
CA GLU A 299 1.07 6.32 12.39
C GLU A 299 1.53 4.88 12.72
N ALA A 300 2.81 4.56 12.51
CA ALA A 300 3.36 3.26 12.90
C ALA A 300 3.20 2.98 14.41
N LYS A 301 3.39 4.02 15.25
CA LYS A 301 3.15 3.90 16.69
C LYS A 301 1.69 3.62 17.00
N LYS A 302 0.73 4.29 16.36
CA LYS A 302 -0.70 4.03 16.52
C LYS A 302 -1.06 2.58 16.11
N ALA A 303 -0.44 2.06 15.04
CA ALA A 303 -0.62 0.67 14.64
C ALA A 303 -0.20 -0.30 15.77
N VAL A 304 0.97 -0.06 16.37
CA VAL A 304 1.45 -0.87 17.51
C VAL A 304 0.52 -0.77 18.72
N ASP A 305 0.08 0.45 19.05
CA ASP A 305 -0.82 0.69 20.18
C ASP A 305 -2.19 -0.01 19.98
N ALA A 306 -2.70 -0.07 18.76
CA ALA A 306 -3.97 -0.71 18.42
C ALA A 306 -4.01 -2.21 18.78
N ILE A 307 -2.90 -2.93 18.59
CA ILE A 307 -2.80 -4.36 18.88
C ILE A 307 -2.24 -4.67 20.28
N ALA A 308 -2.14 -3.67 21.15
CA ALA A 308 -1.60 -3.87 22.51
C ALA A 308 -2.40 -4.91 23.32
N LEU A 309 -3.70 -5.02 23.06
CA LEU A 309 -4.59 -5.94 23.77
C LEU A 309 -4.42 -7.43 23.35
N LEU A 310 -3.72 -7.72 22.26
CA LEU A 310 -3.48 -9.10 21.85
C LEU A 310 -2.55 -9.82 22.83
N PRO A 311 -2.71 -11.13 23.01
CA PRO A 311 -1.78 -11.93 23.81
C PRO A 311 -0.36 -11.89 23.24
N GLU A 312 0.63 -12.02 24.11
CA GLU A 312 2.02 -12.04 23.70
C GLU A 312 2.33 -13.31 22.88
N SER A 313 2.93 -13.12 21.73
CA SER A 313 3.34 -14.19 20.81
C SER A 313 4.43 -13.68 19.85
N GLU A 314 5.15 -14.61 19.20
CA GLU A 314 6.09 -14.25 18.14
C GLU A 314 5.40 -13.54 16.96
N TYR A 315 4.15 -13.87 16.69
CA TYR A 315 3.36 -13.26 15.63
C TYR A 315 2.91 -11.82 15.99
N LYS A 316 2.54 -11.56 17.24
CA LYS A 316 2.32 -10.18 17.71
C LYS A 316 3.61 -9.38 17.63
N LYS A 317 4.74 -9.98 18.05
CA LYS A 317 6.06 -9.35 17.93
C LYS A 317 6.40 -9.07 16.46
N ALA A 318 6.09 -9.97 15.54
CA ALA A 318 6.29 -9.77 14.10
C ALA A 318 5.43 -8.62 13.55
N LEU A 319 4.15 -8.49 13.96
CA LEU A 319 3.29 -7.37 13.59
C LEU A 319 3.86 -6.04 14.09
N ILE A 320 4.30 -5.97 15.35
CA ILE A 320 4.96 -4.79 15.93
C ILE A 320 6.23 -4.44 15.14
N SER A 321 7.05 -5.46 14.85
CA SER A 321 8.29 -5.28 14.09
C SER A 321 8.02 -4.77 12.67
N LEU A 322 7.00 -5.30 12.01
CA LEU A 322 6.59 -4.88 10.66
C LEU A 322 6.20 -3.39 10.63
N ALA A 323 5.49 -2.91 11.67
CA ALA A 323 5.11 -1.50 11.78
C ALA A 323 6.36 -0.60 11.89
N TYR A 324 7.33 -0.95 12.72
CA TYR A 324 8.57 -0.18 12.82
C TYR A 324 9.46 -0.30 11.58
N LEU A 325 9.57 -1.49 10.97
CA LEU A 325 10.31 -1.68 9.73
C LEU A 325 9.70 -0.89 8.56
N SER A 326 8.39 -0.64 8.58
CA SER A 326 7.74 0.17 7.53
C SER A 326 8.24 1.61 7.50
N VAL A 327 8.70 2.15 8.63
CA VAL A 327 9.19 3.54 8.77
C VAL A 327 10.71 3.64 8.94
N ASP A 328 11.40 2.52 9.06
CA ASP A 328 12.88 2.45 9.15
C ASP A 328 13.50 2.04 7.79
N ARG A 329 12.73 2.17 6.68
CA ARG A 329 13.21 1.80 5.35
C ARG A 329 14.33 2.74 4.91
N THR A 330 15.51 2.19 4.78
CA THR A 330 16.68 2.83 4.14
C THR A 330 16.94 2.26 2.76
N TYR A 331 16.03 1.41 2.25
CA TYR A 331 16.19 0.64 1.00
C TYR A 331 14.85 0.39 0.31
#